data_5f1433e3713fb72bd6ec4b31ba515f73
#
_entry.id   5f1433e3713fb72bd6ec4b31ba515f73
#
_cell.length_a   1.000
_cell.length_b   1.000
_cell.length_c   1.000
_cell.angle_alpha   90.00
_cell.angle_beta   90.00
_cell.angle_gamma   90.00
#
_symmetry.space_group_name_H-M   'P 1'
#
loop_
_entity.id
_entity.type
_entity.pdbx_description
1 polymer ?
#
loop_
_entity_poly.entity_id
_entity_poly.type
_entity_poly.pdbx_seq_one_letter_code
_entity_poly.pdbx_strand_id
1 'polypeptide(L)'
;MNYLIMEDFSGQPVPFIFPRRVDHADMRDQLPYGQALSCGTVELGPQGFACSGGNAELGLRARPAEDAAVITEAFGPEAFGAK
;
A
#
# COMPACT_ATOMS: atom_id res chain seq x y z
N MET A 1 -5.43 5.02 -6.53
CA MET A 1 -4.10 4.48 -6.80
C MET A 1 -3.97 3.08 -6.22
N ASN A 2 -3.08 2.31 -6.76
CA ASN A 2 -2.76 0.99 -6.21
C ASN A 2 -1.77 1.12 -5.06
N TYR A 3 -1.77 0.15 -4.16
CA TYR A 3 -0.77 0.11 -3.11
C TYR A 3 -0.33 -1.32 -2.85
N LEU A 4 0.83 -1.44 -2.24
CA LEU A 4 1.42 -2.71 -1.87
C LEU A 4 2.15 -2.51 -0.54
N ILE A 5 1.86 -3.36 0.43
CA ILE A 5 2.57 -3.31 1.71
C ILE A 5 3.54 -4.49 1.72
N MET A 6 4.82 -4.18 1.82
CA MET A 6 5.86 -5.20 1.87
C MET A 6 6.45 -5.27 3.28
N GLU A 7 7.09 -6.39 3.58
CA GLU A 7 7.85 -6.51 4.81
C GLU A 7 9.30 -6.15 4.48
N ASP A 8 9.84 -5.14 5.17
CA ASP A 8 11.21 -4.73 4.89
C ASP A 8 12.22 -5.67 5.56
N PHE A 9 13.51 -5.34 5.43
CA PHE A 9 14.56 -6.22 5.93
C PHE A 9 14.60 -6.32 7.46
N SER A 10 13.94 -5.39 8.14
CA SER A 10 13.86 -5.44 9.60
C SER A 10 12.56 -6.06 10.10
N GLY A 11 11.69 -6.50 9.19
CA GLY A 11 10.42 -7.11 9.55
C GLY A 11 9.29 -6.12 9.72
N GLN A 12 9.49 -4.86 9.33
CA GLN A 12 8.47 -3.82 9.46
C GLN A 12 7.71 -3.65 8.17
N PRO A 13 6.42 -3.29 8.24
CA PRO A 13 5.66 -3.03 7.02
C PRO A 13 6.10 -1.72 6.38
N VAL A 14 6.27 -1.76 5.06
CA VAL A 14 6.63 -0.57 4.30
C VAL A 14 5.66 -0.44 3.11
N PRO A 15 4.98 0.71 2.97
CA PRO A 15 3.98 0.88 1.93
C PRO A 15 4.57 1.49 0.66
N PHE A 16 4.02 1.07 -0.47
CA PHE A 16 4.34 1.63 -1.77
C PHE A 16 3.02 1.98 -2.45
N ILE A 17 2.92 3.20 -2.96
CA ILE A 17 1.74 3.68 -3.67
C ILE A 17 2.17 3.96 -5.11
N PHE A 18 1.40 3.47 -6.06
CA PHE A 18 1.77 3.59 -7.47
C PHE A 18 0.52 3.73 -8.34
N PRO A 19 0.70 4.17 -9.60
CA PRO A 19 -0.45 4.38 -10.48
C PRO A 19 -1.22 3.10 -10.74
N ARG A 20 -2.53 3.22 -10.94
CA ARG A 20 -3.38 2.07 -11.18
C ARG A 20 -3.02 1.30 -12.44
N ARG A 21 -2.36 1.95 -13.39
CA ARG A 21 -1.95 1.28 -14.63
C ARG A 21 -0.77 0.32 -14.43
N VAL A 22 -0.11 0.43 -13.27
CA VAL A 22 0.98 -0.49 -12.95
C VAL A 22 0.39 -1.64 -12.15
N ASP A 23 0.63 -2.85 -12.61
CA ASP A 23 0.10 -4.04 -11.96
C ASP A 23 0.85 -4.31 -10.66
N HIS A 24 0.13 -4.85 -9.66
CA HIS A 24 0.74 -5.16 -8.36
C HIS A 24 1.92 -6.13 -8.51
N ALA A 25 1.78 -7.13 -9.36
CA ALA A 25 2.83 -8.13 -9.56
C ALA A 25 4.08 -7.48 -10.15
N ASP A 26 3.89 -6.60 -11.12
CA ASP A 26 5.01 -5.90 -11.75
C ASP A 26 5.73 -5.01 -10.75
N MET A 27 4.97 -4.29 -9.92
CA MET A 27 5.57 -3.44 -8.91
C MET A 27 6.34 -4.29 -7.90
N ARG A 28 5.77 -5.39 -7.44
CA ARG A 28 6.43 -6.26 -6.47
C ARG A 28 7.77 -6.75 -6.99
N ASP A 29 7.82 -7.09 -8.28
CA ASP A 29 9.05 -7.62 -8.89
C ASP A 29 10.18 -6.61 -8.91
N GLN A 30 9.86 -5.34 -8.79
CA GLN A 30 10.88 -4.28 -8.83
C GLN A 30 11.38 -3.89 -7.45
N LEU A 31 10.79 -4.46 -6.41
CA LEU A 31 11.17 -4.12 -5.04
C LEU A 31 12.13 -5.16 -4.49
N PRO A 32 13.06 -4.74 -3.63
CA PRO A 32 14.06 -5.66 -3.08
C PRO A 32 13.54 -6.57 -1.98
N TYR A 33 12.30 -6.34 -1.53
CA TYR A 33 11.74 -7.09 -0.41
C TYR A 33 11.07 -8.36 -0.90
N GLY A 34 11.20 -9.43 -0.13
CA GLY A 34 10.73 -10.74 -0.58
C GLY A 34 9.31 -11.08 -0.20
N GLN A 35 8.72 -10.36 0.75
CA GLN A 35 7.41 -10.73 1.28
C GLN A 35 6.42 -9.60 1.16
N ALA A 36 5.32 -9.87 0.47
CA ALA A 36 4.20 -8.93 0.40
C ALA A 36 3.18 -9.29 1.48
N LEU A 37 2.72 -8.30 2.22
CA LEU A 37 1.79 -8.51 3.33
C LEU A 37 0.34 -8.26 2.90
N SER A 38 0.11 -7.24 2.09
CA SER A 38 -1.23 -6.90 1.62
C SER A 38 -1.12 -6.00 0.41
N CYS A 39 -2.23 -5.83 -0.30
CA CYS A 39 -2.27 -4.92 -1.44
C CYS A 39 -3.71 -4.57 -1.76
N GLY A 40 -3.87 -3.57 -2.60
CA GLY A 40 -5.20 -3.15 -3.04
C GLY A 40 -5.16 -1.80 -3.69
N THR A 41 -6.24 -1.06 -3.49
CA THR A 41 -6.42 0.30 -4.00
C THR A 41 -6.54 1.24 -2.82
N VAL A 42 -5.92 2.41 -2.93
CA VAL A 42 -5.97 3.42 -1.87
C VAL A 42 -6.43 4.74 -2.43
N GLU A 43 -7.25 5.44 -1.64
CA GLU A 43 -7.71 6.79 -1.97
C GLU A 43 -7.58 7.66 -0.74
N LEU A 44 -7.24 8.93 -0.96
CA LEU A 44 -7.18 9.90 0.12
C LEU A 44 -8.47 10.68 0.14
N GLY A 45 -9.24 10.50 1.18
CA GLY A 45 -10.51 11.20 1.36
C GLY A 45 -10.44 12.18 2.52
N PRO A 46 -11.60 12.79 2.87
CA PRO A 46 -11.64 13.77 3.95
C PRO A 46 -11.24 13.19 5.31
N GLN A 47 -11.38 11.90 5.48
CA GLN A 47 -11.06 11.26 6.75
C GLN A 47 -9.75 10.48 6.71
N GLY A 48 -8.96 10.68 5.66
CA GLY A 48 -7.67 10.03 5.52
C GLY A 48 -7.67 8.99 4.41
N PHE A 49 -6.76 8.04 4.53
CA PHE A 49 -6.60 7.01 3.50
C PHE A 49 -7.65 5.92 3.65
N ALA A 50 -8.24 5.54 2.53
CA ALA A 50 -9.20 4.43 2.47
C ALA A 50 -8.62 3.34 1.59
N CYS A 51 -8.47 2.16 2.13
CA CYS A 51 -7.89 1.02 1.44
C CYS A 51 -8.95 -0.04 1.19
N SER A 52 -8.89 -0.68 0.02
CA SER A 52 -9.87 -1.72 -0.33
C SER A 52 -9.30 -2.63 -1.42
N GLY A 53 -10.01 -3.73 -1.68
CA GLY A 53 -9.69 -4.62 -2.79
C GLY A 53 -8.63 -5.65 -2.45
N GLY A 54 -7.75 -5.89 -3.40
CA GLY A 54 -6.72 -6.88 -3.29
C GLY A 54 -6.26 -7.32 -4.66
N ASN A 55 -5.54 -8.44 -4.71
CA ASN A 55 -5.07 -9.00 -5.97
C ASN A 55 -5.10 -10.52 -5.86
N ALA A 56 -6.05 -11.14 -6.57
CA ALA A 56 -6.25 -12.58 -6.50
C ALA A 56 -5.07 -13.36 -7.07
N GLU A 57 -4.41 -12.80 -8.07
CA GLU A 57 -3.23 -13.42 -8.67
C GLU A 57 -2.11 -13.61 -7.67
N LEU A 58 -1.94 -12.63 -6.79
CA LEU A 58 -0.92 -12.69 -5.75
C LEU A 58 -1.42 -13.38 -4.48
N GLY A 59 -2.70 -13.69 -4.40
CA GLY A 59 -3.28 -14.26 -3.20
C GLY A 59 -3.33 -13.28 -2.04
N LEU A 60 -3.39 -11.98 -2.33
CA LEU A 60 -3.35 -10.95 -1.31
C LEU A 60 -4.63 -10.14 -1.30
N ARG A 61 -4.99 -9.65 -0.13
CA ARG A 61 -6.13 -8.77 0.06
C ARG A 61 -5.73 -7.54 0.81
N ALA A 62 -6.54 -6.50 0.67
CA ALA A 62 -6.42 -5.32 1.50
C ALA A 62 -6.81 -5.67 2.94
N ARG A 63 -6.12 -5.04 3.88
CA ARG A 63 -6.47 -5.05 5.30
C ARG A 63 -6.81 -3.60 5.62
N PRO A 64 -8.04 -3.13 5.34
CA PRO A 64 -8.32 -1.70 5.22
C PRO A 64 -7.85 -0.86 6.40
N ALA A 65 -8.16 -1.27 7.62
CA ALA A 65 -7.77 -0.48 8.79
C ALA A 65 -6.26 -0.53 9.02
N GLU A 66 -5.66 -1.70 8.91
CA GLU A 66 -4.23 -1.87 9.14
C GLU A 66 -3.41 -1.17 8.07
N ASP A 67 -3.82 -1.34 6.81
CA ASP A 67 -3.08 -0.77 5.70
C ASP A 67 -3.18 0.76 5.71
N ALA A 68 -4.36 1.29 6.04
CA ALA A 68 -4.53 2.73 6.15
C ALA A 68 -3.63 3.30 7.24
N ALA A 69 -3.51 2.59 8.37
CA ALA A 69 -2.63 3.04 9.44
C ALA A 69 -1.16 3.03 9.03
N VAL A 70 -0.74 1.99 8.32
CA VAL A 70 0.65 1.89 7.82
C VAL A 70 0.94 3.04 6.85
N ILE A 71 0.02 3.28 5.92
CA ILE A 71 0.21 4.34 4.93
C ILE A 71 0.22 5.71 5.61
N THR A 72 -0.69 5.93 6.55
CA THR A 72 -0.75 7.20 7.27
C THR A 72 0.53 7.46 8.04
N GLU A 73 1.07 6.45 8.68
CA GLU A 73 2.30 6.59 9.45
C GLU A 73 3.48 6.94 8.55
N ALA A 74 3.55 6.29 7.38
CA ALA A 74 4.67 6.49 6.47
C ALA A 74 4.60 7.82 5.73
N PHE A 75 3.43 8.19 5.25
CA PHE A 75 3.29 9.40 4.42
C PHE A 75 2.70 10.57 5.18
N GLY A 76 1.74 10.31 6.05
CA GLY A 76 1.09 11.34 6.82
C GLY A 76 0.24 12.26 5.94
N PRO A 77 -0.63 13.07 6.57
CA PRO A 77 -1.45 14.01 5.79
C PRO A 77 -0.63 15.06 5.07
N GLU A 78 0.49 15.43 5.61
CA GLU A 78 1.34 16.46 5.03
C GLU A 78 1.97 16.05 3.72
N ALA A 79 2.18 14.76 3.53
CA ALA A 79 2.77 14.26 2.30
C ALA A 79 1.93 14.57 1.09
N PHE A 80 0.63 14.86 1.31
CA PHE A 80 -0.30 15.14 0.23
C PHE A 80 -0.76 16.59 0.23
N GLY A 81 -0.02 17.45 0.89
CA GLY A 81 -0.31 18.87 0.86
C GLY A 81 -1.51 19.28 1.67
N ALA A 82 -1.81 18.58 2.72
CA ALA A 82 -2.98 18.83 3.53
C ALA A 82 -2.89 20.10 4.37
N LYS A 83 -1.81 20.80 4.26
CA LYS A 83 -1.61 22.02 5.04
C LYS A 83 -2.03 23.22 4.29
#